data_f092a7977cfd8e92013932847b2507c5
#
_entry.id   f092a7977cfd8e92013932847b2507c5
#
_cell.length_a   1.000
_cell.length_b   1.000
_cell.length_c   1.000
_cell.angle_alpha   90.00
_cell.angle_beta   90.00
_cell.angle_gamma   90.00
#
_symmetry.space_group_name_H-M   'P 1'
#
loop_
_entity.id
_entity.type
_entity.pdbx_description
1 polymer ?
#
loop_
_entity_poly.entity_id
_entity_poly.type
_entity_poly.pdbx_seq_one_letter_code
_entity_poly.pdbx_strand_id
1 'polypeptide(L)'
;MSTTSVVASRGELPMKPAILDTDILLDILNGRPARVQESARRYRETYARYTITAVTVAELARGLGRQGNGREWLDQILAQVEVLPLDTPAARLAGQIYGELERIGQGIGWADCLVAGIALSLGRVLVTGNVRHFTRVIAIGYPLELVNWRETDAGS
;
A
#
# COMPACT_ATOMS: atom_id res chain seq x y z
N MET A 1 -3.43 25.99 -7.15
CA MET A 1 -2.62 24.93 -7.72
C MET A 1 -3.32 23.61 -7.52
N SER A 2 -3.77 23.02 -8.58
CA SER A 2 -4.37 21.72 -8.54
C SER A 2 -3.27 20.69 -8.32
N THR A 3 -3.17 20.14 -7.13
CA THR A 3 -2.46 18.90 -6.94
C THR A 3 -3.29 17.83 -7.63
N THR A 4 -2.83 17.42 -8.77
CA THR A 4 -3.44 16.32 -9.48
C THR A 4 -3.24 15.08 -8.63
N SER A 5 -4.31 14.60 -8.04
CA SER A 5 -4.30 13.31 -7.42
C SER A 5 -4.10 12.29 -8.52
N VAL A 6 -2.94 11.67 -8.55
CA VAL A 6 -2.70 10.66 -9.55
C VAL A 6 -3.13 9.32 -8.96
N VAL A 7 -4.39 8.97 -9.19
CA VAL A 7 -4.75 7.56 -9.23
C VAL A 7 -4.34 7.11 -10.62
N ALA A 8 -3.16 6.54 -10.75
CA ALA A 8 -2.79 5.94 -12.02
C ALA A 8 -3.68 4.72 -12.21
N SER A 9 -4.57 4.81 -13.16
CA SER A 9 -5.40 3.69 -13.59
C SER A 9 -4.55 2.74 -14.44
N ARG A 10 -4.95 1.47 -14.48
CA ARG A 10 -4.57 0.52 -15.52
C ARG A 10 -3.25 -0.23 -15.36
N GLY A 11 -2.87 -0.62 -14.17
CA GLY A 11 -1.74 -1.55 -14.04
C GLY A 11 -0.45 -1.08 -14.68
N GLU A 12 -0.33 0.22 -14.96
CA GLU A 12 0.93 0.78 -15.39
C GLU A 12 1.96 0.62 -14.28
N LEU A 13 3.16 0.19 -14.64
CA LEU A 13 4.25 0.12 -13.69
C LEU A 13 4.59 1.53 -13.21
N PRO A 14 4.67 1.76 -11.88
CA PRO A 14 5.16 3.04 -11.40
C PRO A 14 6.59 3.25 -11.85
N MET A 15 6.93 4.46 -12.28
CA MET A 15 8.30 4.86 -12.63
C MET A 15 9.20 4.94 -11.39
N LYS A 16 8.60 4.97 -10.19
CA LYS A 16 9.28 5.03 -8.89
C LYS A 16 9.09 3.71 -8.15
N PRO A 17 10.01 3.36 -7.22
CA PRO A 17 9.79 2.25 -6.32
C PRO A 17 8.46 2.42 -5.59
N ALA A 18 7.69 1.34 -5.50
CA ALA A 18 6.35 1.34 -4.92
C ALA A 18 6.32 0.60 -3.59
N ILE A 19 5.34 0.95 -2.77
CA ILE A 19 4.97 0.19 -1.58
C ILE A 19 3.74 -0.63 -1.91
N LEU A 20 3.77 -1.93 -1.63
CA LEU A 20 2.58 -2.78 -1.76
C LEU A 20 1.79 -2.73 -0.46
N ASP A 21 0.50 -2.42 -0.57
CA ASP A 21 -0.43 -2.57 0.55
C ASP A 21 -0.68 -4.06 0.80
N THR A 22 -1.15 -4.38 1.98
CA THR A 22 -1.36 -5.76 2.43
C THR A 22 -2.25 -6.56 1.48
N ASP A 23 -3.33 -5.95 0.96
CA ASP A 23 -4.28 -6.61 0.07
C ASP A 23 -3.61 -7.06 -1.26
N ILE A 24 -2.74 -6.24 -1.81
CA ILE A 24 -2.01 -6.57 -3.05
C ILE A 24 -0.95 -7.64 -2.80
N LEU A 25 -0.24 -7.55 -1.68
CA LEU A 25 0.71 -8.62 -1.31
C LEU A 25 0.00 -9.96 -1.18
N LEU A 26 -1.16 -9.99 -0.52
CA LEU A 26 -1.96 -11.21 -0.38
C LEU A 26 -2.45 -11.72 -1.74
N ASP A 27 -2.85 -10.85 -2.65
CA ASP A 27 -3.21 -11.25 -4.01
C ASP A 27 -2.04 -11.93 -4.72
N ILE A 28 -0.82 -11.36 -4.60
CA ILE A 28 0.39 -11.95 -5.19
C ILE A 28 0.64 -13.34 -4.62
N LEU A 29 0.56 -13.47 -3.30
CA LEU A 29 0.80 -14.75 -2.62
C LEU A 29 -0.25 -15.80 -2.96
N ASN A 30 -1.49 -15.38 -3.22
CA ASN A 30 -2.60 -16.25 -3.59
C ASN A 30 -2.63 -16.59 -5.09
N GLY A 31 -1.78 -15.98 -5.90
CA GLY A 31 -1.69 -16.25 -7.33
C GLY A 31 -2.84 -15.71 -8.18
N ARG A 32 -3.61 -14.75 -7.67
CA ARG A 32 -4.77 -14.17 -8.37
C ARG A 32 -5.11 -12.76 -7.84
N PRO A 33 -5.82 -11.89 -8.62
CA PRO A 33 -6.23 -12.11 -10.01
C PRO A 33 -5.07 -12.01 -11.00
N ALA A 34 -5.28 -12.48 -12.21
CA ALA A 34 -4.24 -12.55 -13.24
C ALA A 34 -3.57 -11.21 -13.53
N ARG A 35 -4.33 -10.12 -13.54
CA ARG A 35 -3.78 -8.77 -13.79
C ARG A 35 -2.85 -8.29 -12.68
N VAL A 36 -3.11 -8.67 -11.42
CA VAL A 36 -2.20 -8.37 -10.31
C VAL A 36 -0.90 -9.14 -10.49
N GLN A 37 -1.00 -10.43 -10.85
CA GLN A 37 0.18 -11.27 -11.09
C GLN A 37 1.02 -10.72 -12.23
N GLU A 38 0.41 -10.27 -13.31
CA GLU A 38 1.11 -9.68 -14.44
C GLU A 38 1.81 -8.37 -14.05
N SER A 39 1.14 -7.48 -13.35
CA SER A 39 1.75 -6.23 -12.86
C SER A 39 2.90 -6.51 -11.90
N ALA A 40 2.71 -7.48 -11.01
CA ALA A 40 3.74 -7.90 -10.05
C ALA A 40 4.98 -8.45 -10.75
N ARG A 41 4.79 -9.30 -11.76
CA ARG A 41 5.86 -9.85 -12.57
C ARG A 41 6.66 -8.74 -13.27
N ARG A 42 5.97 -7.79 -13.90
CA ARG A 42 6.59 -6.65 -14.58
C ARG A 42 7.35 -5.75 -13.62
N TYR A 43 6.79 -5.53 -12.42
CA TYR A 43 7.47 -4.77 -11.37
C TYR A 43 8.80 -5.43 -10.99
N ARG A 44 8.81 -6.76 -10.83
CA ARG A 44 10.01 -7.52 -10.48
C ARG A 44 11.07 -7.55 -11.58
N GLU A 45 10.70 -7.30 -12.83
CA GLU A 45 11.66 -7.11 -13.92
C GLU A 45 12.49 -5.84 -13.75
N THR A 46 11.91 -4.81 -13.11
CA THR A 46 12.58 -3.53 -12.86
C THR A 46 13.22 -3.48 -11.46
N TYR A 47 12.52 -3.97 -10.47
CA TYR A 47 12.92 -3.90 -9.07
C TYR A 47 13.14 -5.31 -8.50
N ALA A 48 14.28 -5.52 -7.84
CA ALA A 48 14.69 -6.84 -7.37
C ALA A 48 13.74 -7.43 -6.31
N ARG A 49 13.08 -6.60 -5.52
CA ARG A 49 12.18 -7.03 -4.44
C ARG A 49 10.94 -6.16 -4.39
N TYR A 50 9.85 -6.74 -3.85
CA TYR A 50 8.72 -5.94 -3.41
C TYR A 50 9.07 -5.21 -2.12
N THR A 51 8.46 -4.06 -1.91
CA THR A 51 8.57 -3.28 -0.69
C THR A 51 7.23 -3.24 0.00
N ILE A 52 7.22 -3.57 1.28
CA ILE A 52 6.06 -3.47 2.16
C ILE A 52 6.40 -2.59 3.35
N THR A 53 5.44 -2.32 4.23
CA THR A 53 5.68 -1.56 5.45
C THR A 53 5.64 -2.44 6.69
N ALA A 54 6.19 -1.94 7.79
CA ALA A 54 6.06 -2.56 9.11
C ALA A 54 4.58 -2.74 9.52
N VAL A 55 3.67 -1.90 9.01
CA VAL A 55 2.23 -2.02 9.24
C VAL A 55 1.70 -3.31 8.62
N THR A 56 2.08 -3.62 7.38
CA THR A 56 1.74 -4.88 6.73
C THR A 56 2.26 -6.08 7.52
N VAL A 57 3.49 -6.00 8.01
CA VAL A 57 4.06 -7.05 8.88
C VAL A 57 3.17 -7.28 10.11
N ALA A 58 2.75 -6.21 10.77
CA ALA A 58 1.87 -6.30 11.94
C ALA A 58 0.51 -6.94 11.60
N GLU A 59 -0.07 -6.56 10.46
CA GLU A 59 -1.35 -7.13 10.01
C GLU A 59 -1.24 -8.63 9.69
N LEU A 60 -0.17 -9.04 9.01
CA LEU A 60 0.08 -10.45 8.72
C LEU A 60 0.32 -11.24 9.99
N ALA A 61 1.14 -10.73 10.90
CA ALA A 61 1.43 -11.37 12.18
C ALA A 61 0.18 -11.51 13.03
N ARG A 62 -0.70 -10.51 13.06
CA ARG A 62 -1.99 -10.57 13.74
C ARG A 62 -2.87 -11.69 13.19
N GLY A 63 -2.99 -11.81 11.88
CA GLY A 63 -3.77 -12.87 11.25
C GLY A 63 -3.26 -14.26 11.60
N LEU A 64 -1.96 -14.45 11.55
CA LEU A 64 -1.31 -15.72 11.90
C LEU A 64 -1.43 -16.01 13.40
N GLY A 65 -1.30 -15.01 14.25
CA GLY A 65 -1.48 -15.15 15.69
C GLY A 65 -2.86 -15.67 16.06
N ARG A 66 -3.89 -15.21 15.35
CA ARG A 66 -5.27 -15.70 15.52
C ARG A 66 -5.44 -17.15 15.10
N GLN A 67 -4.65 -17.62 14.12
CA GLN A 67 -4.68 -19.00 13.67
C GLN A 67 -3.80 -19.93 14.53
N GLY A 68 -2.90 -19.36 15.31
CA GLY A 68 -1.98 -20.12 16.18
C GLY A 68 -0.81 -20.79 15.47
N ASN A 69 -0.58 -20.48 14.20
CA ASN A 69 0.51 -21.03 13.40
C ASN A 69 0.97 -20.03 12.33
N GLY A 70 1.94 -20.43 11.50
CA GLY A 70 2.33 -19.63 10.33
C GLY A 70 3.58 -18.77 10.51
N ARG A 71 4.29 -18.88 11.64
CA ARG A 71 5.54 -18.13 11.87
C ARG A 71 6.56 -18.35 10.75
N GLU A 72 6.77 -19.59 10.36
CA GLU A 72 7.72 -19.94 9.29
C GLU A 72 7.32 -19.34 7.95
N TRP A 73 6.04 -19.33 7.64
CA TRP A 73 5.50 -18.72 6.43
C TRP A 73 5.81 -17.22 6.40
N LEU A 74 5.58 -16.51 7.50
CA LEU A 74 5.89 -15.09 7.60
C LEU A 74 7.40 -14.85 7.48
N ASP A 75 8.22 -15.64 8.14
CA ASP A 75 9.68 -15.52 8.06
C ASP A 75 10.17 -15.68 6.61
N GLN A 76 9.59 -16.60 5.86
CA GLN A 76 9.92 -16.81 4.44
C GLN A 76 9.55 -15.58 3.60
N ILE A 77 8.41 -14.97 3.84
CA ILE A 77 7.98 -13.74 3.14
C ILE A 77 8.95 -12.60 3.47
N LEU A 78 9.23 -12.39 4.75
CA LEU A 78 10.09 -11.30 5.21
C LEU A 78 11.52 -11.41 4.67
N ALA A 79 12.00 -12.62 4.41
CA ALA A 79 13.31 -12.83 3.80
C ALA A 79 13.38 -12.36 2.34
N GLN A 80 12.25 -12.16 1.67
CA GLN A 80 12.16 -11.88 0.24
C GLN A 80 11.72 -10.46 -0.10
N VAL A 81 11.34 -9.66 0.89
CA VAL A 81 10.83 -8.31 0.70
C VAL A 81 11.66 -7.28 1.44
N GLU A 82 11.59 -6.03 0.99
CA GLU A 82 12.07 -4.89 1.75
C GLU A 82 10.95 -4.43 2.68
N VAL A 83 11.25 -4.21 3.95
CA VAL A 83 10.29 -3.71 4.93
C VAL A 83 10.67 -2.28 5.34
N LEU A 84 9.78 -1.32 5.08
CA LEU A 84 9.97 0.06 5.51
C LEU A 84 9.44 0.25 6.94
N PRO A 85 10.22 0.88 7.82
CA PRO A 85 9.79 1.11 9.19
C PRO A 85 8.72 2.21 9.27
N LEU A 86 7.98 2.22 10.37
CA LEU A 86 7.19 3.36 10.80
C LEU A 86 8.06 4.22 11.71
N ASP A 87 8.65 5.26 11.14
CA ASP A 87 9.50 6.19 11.89
C ASP A 87 8.68 7.39 12.39
N THR A 88 9.36 8.28 13.13
CA THR A 88 8.70 9.44 13.72
C THR A 88 8.06 10.39 12.71
N PRO A 89 8.71 10.77 11.59
CA PRO A 89 8.05 11.59 10.58
C PRO A 89 6.80 10.94 9.98
N ALA A 90 6.85 9.66 9.66
CA ALA A 90 5.71 8.93 9.12
C ALA A 90 4.57 8.82 10.14
N ALA A 91 4.90 8.54 11.40
CA ALA A 91 3.91 8.46 12.48
C ALA A 91 3.20 9.80 12.70
N ARG A 92 3.95 10.90 12.66
CA ARG A 92 3.39 12.26 12.78
C ARG A 92 2.41 12.55 11.65
N LEU A 93 2.78 12.27 10.41
CA LEU A 93 1.88 12.42 9.26
C LEU A 93 0.63 11.57 9.40
N ALA A 94 0.79 10.31 9.78
CA ALA A 94 -0.33 9.38 9.95
C ALA A 94 -1.34 9.89 10.99
N GLY A 95 -0.86 10.36 12.12
CA GLY A 95 -1.71 10.92 13.17
C GLY A 95 -2.44 12.18 12.72
N GLN A 96 -1.74 13.06 12.00
CA GLN A 96 -2.31 14.28 11.44
C GLN A 96 -3.42 13.95 10.43
N ILE A 97 -3.17 13.02 9.50
CA ILE A 97 -4.15 12.55 8.52
C ILE A 97 -5.38 11.96 9.23
N TYR A 98 -5.16 11.10 10.20
CA TYR A 98 -6.24 10.48 10.94
C TYR A 98 -7.14 11.52 11.61
N GLY A 99 -6.55 12.48 12.32
CA GLY A 99 -7.29 13.54 13.00
C GLY A 99 -8.06 14.45 12.06
N GLU A 100 -7.46 14.82 10.94
CA GLU A 100 -8.10 15.67 9.93
C GLU A 100 -9.30 14.98 9.27
N LEU A 101 -9.16 13.69 8.92
CA LEU A 101 -10.26 12.90 8.36
C LEU A 101 -11.38 12.67 9.37
N GLU A 102 -11.03 12.40 10.61
CA GLU A 102 -11.98 12.22 11.69
C GLU A 102 -12.82 13.48 11.91
N ARG A 103 -12.18 14.65 11.90
CA ARG A 103 -12.83 15.94 12.08
C ARG A 103 -13.93 16.22 11.04
N ILE A 104 -13.78 15.73 9.82
CA ILE A 104 -14.74 15.92 8.72
C ILE A 104 -15.65 14.71 8.50
N GLY A 105 -15.62 13.72 9.40
CA GLY A 105 -16.46 12.53 9.29
C GLY A 105 -16.06 11.59 8.14
N GLN A 106 -14.82 11.65 7.67
CA GLN A 106 -14.31 10.84 6.56
C GLN A 106 -13.22 9.88 7.02
N GLY A 107 -13.29 9.40 8.26
CA GLY A 107 -12.28 8.53 8.84
C GLY A 107 -12.00 7.27 8.04
N ILE A 108 -10.74 6.89 8.03
CA ILE A 108 -10.24 5.59 7.56
C ILE A 108 -9.54 4.92 8.75
N GLY A 109 -9.23 3.64 8.63
CA GLY A 109 -8.57 2.91 9.73
C GLY A 109 -7.17 3.43 10.03
N TRP A 110 -6.67 3.16 11.24
CA TRP A 110 -5.31 3.52 11.64
C TRP A 110 -4.26 2.91 10.73
N ALA A 111 -4.42 1.63 10.37
CA ALA A 111 -3.47 0.95 9.50
C ALA A 111 -3.30 1.70 8.17
N ASP A 112 -4.40 2.11 7.54
CA ASP A 112 -4.36 2.88 6.29
C ASP A 112 -3.66 4.23 6.47
N CYS A 113 -3.92 4.93 7.58
CA CYS A 113 -3.25 6.20 7.89
C CYS A 113 -1.74 6.01 8.08
N LEU A 114 -1.34 4.95 8.76
CA LEU A 114 0.07 4.64 9.00
C LEU A 114 0.79 4.33 7.68
N VAL A 115 0.17 3.54 6.81
CA VAL A 115 0.71 3.24 5.47
C VAL A 115 0.82 4.52 4.63
N ALA A 116 -0.21 5.36 4.63
CA ALA A 116 -0.18 6.65 3.93
C ALA A 116 0.94 7.55 4.46
N GLY A 117 1.14 7.61 5.77
CA GLY A 117 2.21 8.38 6.40
C GLY A 117 3.59 7.94 5.94
N ILE A 118 3.83 6.63 5.87
CA ILE A 118 5.09 6.07 5.38
C ILE A 118 5.29 6.43 3.90
N ALA A 119 4.29 6.20 3.06
CA ALA A 119 4.37 6.49 1.63
C ALA A 119 4.66 7.98 1.36
N LEU A 120 3.94 8.86 2.04
CA LEU A 120 4.11 10.31 1.90
C LEU A 120 5.47 10.79 2.38
N SER A 121 5.95 10.29 3.52
CA SER A 121 7.24 10.71 4.06
C SER A 121 8.41 10.35 3.17
N LEU A 122 8.27 9.31 2.35
CA LEU A 122 9.31 8.83 1.43
C LEU A 122 9.06 9.20 -0.03
N GLY A 123 7.91 9.83 -0.33
CA GLY A 123 7.54 10.15 -1.72
C GLY A 123 7.38 8.91 -2.59
N ARG A 124 6.91 7.80 -2.03
CA ARG A 124 6.72 6.54 -2.77
C ARG A 124 5.28 6.35 -3.20
N VAL A 125 5.12 5.69 -4.34
CA VAL A 125 3.82 5.25 -4.85
C VAL A 125 3.29 4.13 -3.97
N LEU A 126 2.00 4.18 -3.67
CA LEU A 126 1.30 3.11 -2.95
C LEU A 126 0.46 2.29 -3.93
N VAL A 127 0.74 1.00 -4.01
CA VAL A 127 -0.05 0.04 -4.79
C VAL A 127 -1.09 -0.60 -3.86
N THR A 128 -2.36 -0.32 -4.11
CA THR A 128 -3.46 -0.77 -3.25
C THR A 128 -4.73 -1.01 -4.05
N GLY A 129 -5.54 -1.96 -3.61
CA GLY A 129 -6.92 -2.11 -4.10
C GLY A 129 -7.92 -1.26 -3.33
N ASN A 130 -7.51 -0.73 -2.17
CA ASN A 130 -8.37 0.07 -1.29
C ASN A 130 -8.35 1.56 -1.65
N VAL A 131 -8.52 1.86 -2.91
CA VAL A 131 -8.44 3.22 -3.47
C VAL A 131 -9.43 4.16 -2.78
N ARG A 132 -10.61 3.67 -2.45
CA ARG A 132 -11.66 4.48 -1.82
C ARG A 132 -11.22 5.13 -0.52
N HIS A 133 -10.46 4.44 0.32
CA HIS A 133 -9.94 4.99 1.57
C HIS A 133 -8.83 6.01 1.30
N PHE A 134 -7.87 5.66 0.48
CA PHE A 134 -6.70 6.50 0.24
C PHE A 134 -7.01 7.76 -0.58
N THR A 135 -8.06 7.74 -1.41
CA THR A 135 -8.51 8.97 -2.09
C THR A 135 -9.00 10.03 -1.11
N ARG A 136 -9.48 9.64 0.07
CA ARG A 136 -9.85 10.60 1.12
C ARG A 136 -8.63 11.37 1.63
N VAL A 137 -7.48 10.73 1.70
CA VAL A 137 -6.20 11.35 2.09
C VAL A 137 -5.79 12.40 1.05
N ILE A 138 -5.91 12.04 -0.23
CA ILE A 138 -5.62 12.96 -1.34
C ILE A 138 -6.58 14.15 -1.33
N ALA A 139 -7.86 13.91 -1.08
CA ALA A 139 -8.91 14.93 -1.09
C ALA A 139 -8.68 16.04 -0.05
N ILE A 140 -8.02 15.75 1.05
CA ILE A 140 -7.68 16.76 2.08
C ILE A 140 -6.31 17.41 1.87
N GLY A 141 -5.66 17.17 0.72
CA GLY A 141 -4.50 17.92 0.27
C GLY A 141 -3.15 17.22 0.36
N TYR A 142 -3.09 15.97 0.74
CA TYR A 142 -1.82 15.22 0.76
C TYR A 142 -1.50 14.64 -0.62
N PRO A 143 -0.26 14.79 -1.12
CA PRO A 143 0.12 14.35 -2.46
C PRO A 143 0.49 12.86 -2.49
N LEU A 144 -0.46 12.00 -2.12
CA LEU A 144 -0.28 10.56 -2.16
C LEU A 144 -0.50 10.05 -3.59
N GLU A 145 0.45 9.29 -4.12
CA GLU A 145 0.34 8.66 -5.43
C GLU A 145 -0.17 7.23 -5.26
N LEU A 146 -1.26 6.89 -5.94
CA LEU A 146 -1.89 5.57 -5.87
C LEU A 146 -1.86 4.87 -7.21
N VAL A 147 -1.63 3.55 -7.19
CA VAL A 147 -1.79 2.66 -8.33
C VAL A 147 -2.61 1.45 -7.86
N ASN A 148 -3.58 1.03 -8.66
CA ASN A 148 -4.38 -0.15 -8.37
C ASN A 148 -4.15 -1.24 -9.43
N TRP A 149 -3.42 -2.28 -9.06
CA TRP A 149 -3.15 -3.41 -9.97
C TRP A 149 -4.36 -4.31 -10.20
N ARG A 150 -5.45 -4.10 -9.45
CA ARG A 150 -6.69 -4.86 -9.62
C ARG A 150 -7.60 -4.32 -10.72
N GLU A 151 -7.37 -3.07 -11.16
CA GLU A 151 -8.22 -2.45 -12.17
C GLU A 151 -8.03 -3.11 -13.53
N THR A 152 -9.16 -3.33 -14.21
CA THR A 152 -9.16 -3.76 -15.60
C THR A 152 -8.95 -2.57 -16.52
N ASP A 153 -8.29 -2.78 -17.64
CA ASP A 153 -8.30 -1.80 -18.72
C ASP A 153 -9.76 -1.54 -19.13
N ALA A 154 -10.28 -0.37 -18.75
CA ALA A 154 -11.58 0.06 -19.19
C ALA A 154 -11.45 0.48 -20.66
N GLY A 155 -11.98 -0.33 -21.57
CA GLY A 155 -12.15 0.10 -22.94
C GLY A 155 -11.31 -0.66 -23.96
N SER A 156 -11.35 -1.92 -23.87
CA SER A 156 -11.22 -2.76 -25.04
C SER A 156 -12.60 -3.04 -25.60
#